data_1a21cdab4e6b54a2db5479bba2586cba
#
_entry.id   1a21cdab4e6b54a2db5479bba2586cba
#
_cell.length_a   1.000
_cell.length_b   1.000
_cell.length_c   1.000
_cell.angle_alpha   90.00
_cell.angle_beta   90.00
_cell.angle_gamma   90.00
#
_symmetry.space_group_name_H-M   'P 1'
#
loop_
_entity.id
_entity.type
_entity.pdbx_description
1 polymer ?
#
loop_
_entity_poly.entity_id
_entity_poly.type
_entity_poly.pdbx_seq_one_letter_code
_entity_poly.pdbx_strand_id
1 'polypeptide(L)'
;MTSGAVDTYIAAQPPAFAAALTALRARLRIRLPDHIETISYAMPGFRQPGSKGKMVVGYAAFTHHLGLYPHSGNIIPHIDCAPFRTSKSGVLFTPGTPLPDALLTTILTARQAEIAAGRDTKL
;
A
#
# COMPACT_ATOMS: atom_id res chain seq x y z
N MET A 1 -14.72 4.63 -8.13
CA MET A 1 -14.21 5.50 -9.16
C MET A 1 -12.81 5.12 -9.57
N THR A 2 -12.61 4.99 -10.82
CA THR A 2 -11.29 4.75 -11.36
C THR A 2 -10.40 5.94 -11.15
N SER A 3 -9.16 5.66 -10.95
CA SER A 3 -8.19 6.68 -10.77
C SER A 3 -7.27 6.75 -12.00
N GLY A 4 -7.58 7.66 -12.91
CA GLY A 4 -6.70 7.94 -14.04
C GLY A 4 -5.32 8.38 -13.58
N ALA A 5 -5.23 9.05 -12.44
CA ALA A 5 -3.96 9.44 -11.87
C ALA A 5 -3.12 8.23 -11.46
N VAL A 6 -3.76 7.16 -10.94
CA VAL A 6 -3.05 5.93 -10.61
C VAL A 6 -2.58 5.23 -11.88
N ASP A 7 -3.43 5.16 -12.90
CA ASP A 7 -3.03 4.59 -14.20
C ASP A 7 -1.80 5.32 -14.75
N THR A 8 -1.81 6.64 -14.69
CA THR A 8 -0.70 7.46 -15.18
C THR A 8 0.57 7.22 -14.37
N TYR A 9 0.43 7.13 -13.05
CA TYR A 9 1.58 6.87 -12.17
C TYR A 9 2.26 5.55 -12.54
N ILE A 10 1.47 4.48 -12.68
CA ILE A 10 2.01 3.16 -12.99
C ILE A 10 2.64 3.14 -14.38
N ALA A 11 1.97 3.73 -15.36
CA ALA A 11 2.46 3.75 -16.74
C ALA A 11 3.79 4.48 -16.88
N ALA A 12 4.09 5.41 -15.98
CA ALA A 12 5.34 6.16 -16.00
C ALA A 12 6.53 5.39 -15.45
N GLN A 13 6.32 4.23 -14.84
CA GLN A 13 7.40 3.46 -14.24
C GLN A 13 8.10 2.56 -15.27
N PRO A 14 9.35 2.13 -15.00
CA PRO A 14 9.99 1.13 -15.84
C PRO A 14 9.14 -0.14 -15.97
N PRO A 15 9.23 -0.86 -17.10
CA PRO A 15 8.30 -1.96 -17.36
C PRO A 15 8.18 -3.02 -16.26
N ALA A 16 9.29 -3.43 -15.66
CA ALA A 16 9.24 -4.43 -14.59
C ALA A 16 8.54 -3.89 -13.35
N PHE A 17 8.77 -2.62 -13.02
CA PHE A 17 8.14 -1.97 -11.88
C PHE A 17 6.65 -1.74 -12.16
N ALA A 18 6.31 -1.30 -13.37
CA ALA A 18 4.93 -1.12 -13.76
C ALA A 18 4.13 -2.42 -13.66
N ALA A 19 4.71 -3.53 -14.12
CA ALA A 19 4.07 -4.84 -14.03
C ALA A 19 3.86 -5.25 -12.57
N ALA A 20 4.87 -5.04 -11.71
CA ALA A 20 4.77 -5.37 -10.29
C ALA A 20 3.69 -4.53 -9.59
N LEU A 21 3.62 -3.24 -9.89
CA LEU A 21 2.60 -2.38 -9.32
C LEU A 21 1.20 -2.72 -9.82
N THR A 22 1.07 -3.09 -11.08
CA THR A 22 -0.21 -3.54 -11.63
C THR A 22 -0.70 -4.78 -10.90
N ALA A 23 0.18 -5.75 -10.66
CA ALA A 23 -0.15 -6.96 -9.92
C ALA A 23 -0.53 -6.65 -8.48
N LEU A 24 0.21 -5.79 -7.81
CA LEU A 24 -0.08 -5.38 -6.43
C LEU A 24 -1.44 -4.67 -6.35
N ARG A 25 -1.71 -3.76 -7.29
CA ARG A 25 -2.98 -3.05 -7.37
C ARG A 25 -4.15 -4.03 -7.44
N ALA A 26 -4.05 -5.05 -8.27
CA ALA A 26 -5.09 -6.06 -8.41
C ALA A 26 -5.29 -6.84 -7.11
N ARG A 27 -4.21 -7.21 -6.42
CA ARG A 27 -4.28 -7.92 -5.15
C ARG A 27 -4.92 -7.06 -4.06
N LEU A 28 -4.61 -5.77 -4.04
CA LEU A 28 -5.22 -4.83 -3.08
C LEU A 28 -6.71 -4.64 -3.36
N ARG A 29 -7.11 -4.57 -4.62
CA ARG A 29 -8.52 -4.44 -4.98
C ARG A 29 -9.35 -5.63 -4.49
N ILE A 30 -8.79 -6.82 -4.55
CA ILE A 30 -9.47 -8.02 -4.05
C ILE A 30 -9.71 -7.93 -2.53
N ARG A 31 -8.74 -7.39 -1.80
CA ARG A 31 -8.80 -7.29 -0.34
C ARG A 31 -9.59 -6.09 0.15
N LEU A 32 -9.74 -5.08 -0.70
CA LEU A 32 -10.38 -3.82 -0.35
C LEU A 32 -11.43 -3.45 -1.41
N PRO A 33 -12.46 -4.31 -1.59
CA PRO A 33 -13.36 -4.22 -2.75
C PRO A 33 -14.20 -2.95 -2.79
N ASP A 34 -14.49 -2.35 -1.64
CA ASP A 34 -15.32 -1.14 -1.57
C ASP A 34 -14.50 0.11 -1.31
N HIS A 35 -13.18 0.01 -1.29
CA HIS A 35 -12.31 1.15 -1.03
C HIS A 35 -12.12 2.00 -2.28
N ILE A 36 -11.74 3.26 -2.05
CA ILE A 36 -11.59 4.24 -3.11
C ILE A 36 -10.11 4.39 -3.44
N GLU A 37 -9.79 4.20 -4.71
CA GLU A 37 -8.42 4.39 -5.20
C GLU A 37 -8.14 5.87 -5.39
N THR A 38 -6.98 6.32 -4.91
CA THR A 38 -6.61 7.73 -4.95
C THR A 38 -5.10 7.91 -4.88
N ILE A 39 -4.65 9.16 -5.01
CA ILE A 39 -3.26 9.55 -4.78
C ILE A 39 -3.21 10.32 -3.46
N SER A 40 -2.26 9.94 -2.60
CA SER A 40 -2.01 10.61 -1.33
C SER A 40 -0.51 10.58 -1.05
N TYR A 41 0.07 11.67 -0.61
CA TYR A 41 1.52 11.80 -0.45
C TYR A 41 2.27 11.43 -1.74
N ALA A 42 1.71 11.81 -2.87
CA ALA A 42 2.26 11.51 -4.20
C ALA A 42 2.35 10.00 -4.50
N MET A 43 1.58 9.17 -3.78
CA MET A 43 1.55 7.71 -3.96
C MET A 43 0.14 7.25 -4.30
N PRO A 44 -0.02 6.28 -5.21
CA PRO A 44 -1.30 5.62 -5.36
C PRO A 44 -1.64 4.79 -4.12
N GLY A 45 -2.91 4.62 -3.86
CA GLY A 45 -3.35 3.82 -2.73
C GLY A 45 -4.86 3.74 -2.64
N PHE A 46 -5.32 3.24 -1.50
CA PHE A 46 -6.74 3.02 -1.23
C PHE A 46 -7.13 3.63 0.10
N ARG A 47 -8.26 4.31 0.11
CA ARG A 47 -8.85 4.84 1.32
C ARG A 47 -10.22 4.22 1.57
N GLN A 48 -10.66 4.29 2.81
CA GLN A 48 -12.01 3.85 3.16
C GLN A 48 -13.05 4.63 2.37
N PRO A 49 -14.20 4.03 2.09
CA PRO A 49 -15.30 4.74 1.43
C PRO A 49 -15.84 5.85 2.31
N GLY A 50 -16.54 6.79 1.68
CA GLY A 50 -17.12 7.93 2.37
C GLY A 50 -16.24 9.17 2.31
N SER A 51 -16.81 10.32 2.65
CA SER A 51 -16.13 11.60 2.51
C SER A 51 -14.99 11.80 3.50
N LYS A 52 -14.98 11.04 4.60
CA LYS A 52 -13.93 11.13 5.62
C LYS A 52 -13.14 9.84 5.75
N GLY A 53 -13.15 9.04 4.71
CA GLY A 53 -12.42 7.78 4.72
C GLY A 53 -10.92 7.99 4.87
N LYS A 54 -10.31 7.17 5.72
CA LYS A 54 -8.86 7.24 5.96
C LYS A 54 -8.11 6.35 5.00
N MET A 55 -6.88 6.76 4.68
CA MET A 55 -6.00 5.93 3.87
C MET A 55 -5.66 4.64 4.60
N VAL A 56 -5.82 3.52 3.92
CA VAL A 56 -5.49 2.21 4.45
C VAL A 56 -4.11 1.77 3.99
N VAL A 57 -3.79 2.03 2.74
CA VAL A 57 -2.54 1.56 2.14
C VAL A 57 -2.17 2.45 0.96
N GLY A 58 -0.87 2.64 0.78
CA GLY A 58 -0.30 3.25 -0.41
C GLY A 58 0.87 2.42 -0.90
N TYR A 59 1.30 2.66 -2.12
CA TYR A 59 2.47 2.01 -2.68
C TYR A 59 3.20 2.96 -3.61
N ALA A 60 4.49 2.72 -3.80
CA ALA A 60 5.31 3.62 -4.61
C ALA A 60 6.47 2.89 -5.25
N ALA A 61 6.99 3.47 -6.33
CA ALA A 61 8.20 3.01 -6.99
C ALA A 61 9.32 4.02 -6.75
N PHE A 62 10.50 3.49 -6.46
CA PHE A 62 11.72 4.28 -6.28
C PHE A 62 12.76 3.79 -7.29
N THR A 63 13.97 4.31 -7.22
CA THR A 63 14.99 3.97 -8.22
C THR A 63 15.32 2.47 -8.25
N HIS A 64 15.45 1.86 -7.09
CA HIS A 64 15.92 0.47 -6.99
C HIS A 64 14.95 -0.48 -6.31
N HIS A 65 13.79 0.00 -5.85
CA HIS A 65 12.84 -0.82 -5.12
C HIS A 65 11.43 -0.23 -5.18
N LEU A 66 10.50 -1.03 -4.71
CA LEU A 66 9.11 -0.64 -4.51
C LEU A 66 8.82 -0.63 -3.01
N GLY A 67 7.78 0.07 -2.61
CA GLY A 67 7.38 0.13 -1.20
C GLY A 67 5.88 0.04 -1.03
N LEU A 68 5.47 -0.55 0.09
CA LEU A 68 4.07 -0.61 0.54
C LEU A 68 3.97 0.07 1.89
N TYR A 69 2.99 0.97 2.03
CA TYR A 69 2.88 1.85 3.19
C TYR A 69 1.45 1.83 3.74
N PRO A 70 1.25 1.35 4.98
CA PRO A 70 -0.10 1.32 5.59
C PRO A 70 -0.56 2.67 6.13
N HIS A 71 0.09 3.77 5.80
CA HIS A 71 -0.26 5.13 6.22
C HIS A 71 -0.34 5.30 7.74
N SER A 72 0.57 4.65 8.46
CA SER A 72 0.68 4.76 9.90
C SER A 72 2.10 4.38 10.30
N GLY A 73 2.65 5.06 11.29
CA GLY A 73 3.96 4.74 11.84
C GLY A 73 3.95 3.59 12.84
N ASN A 74 2.76 3.04 13.16
CA ASN A 74 2.63 2.03 14.23
C ASN A 74 2.39 0.61 13.71
N ILE A 75 2.44 0.39 12.41
CA ILE A 75 2.10 -0.93 11.85
C ILE A 75 3.36 -1.75 11.60
N ILE A 76 4.24 -1.25 10.75
CA ILE A 76 5.41 -2.02 10.32
C ILE A 76 6.36 -2.41 11.46
N PRO A 77 6.64 -1.53 12.45
CA PRO A 77 7.52 -1.92 13.55
C PRO A 77 7.02 -3.10 14.38
N HIS A 78 5.73 -3.39 14.32
CA HIS A 78 5.12 -4.45 15.13
C HIS A 78 4.80 -5.72 14.33
N ILE A 79 5.23 -5.80 13.08
CA ILE A 79 5.00 -6.95 12.22
C ILE A 79 6.34 -7.54 11.79
N ASP A 80 6.43 -8.88 11.81
CA ASP A 80 7.59 -9.56 11.27
C ASP A 80 7.51 -9.55 9.75
N CYS A 81 8.29 -8.70 9.13
CA CYS A 81 8.34 -8.57 7.68
C CYS A 81 9.51 -9.32 7.04
N ALA A 82 10.27 -10.10 7.82
CA ALA A 82 11.41 -10.82 7.25
C ALA A 82 10.96 -11.72 6.09
N PRO A 83 11.75 -11.85 5.04
CA PRO A 83 13.10 -11.30 4.85
C PRO A 83 13.13 -9.91 4.20
N PHE A 84 12.02 -9.21 4.13
CA PHE A 84 11.95 -7.92 3.46
C PHE A 84 12.56 -6.82 4.32
N ARG A 85 13.19 -5.87 3.64
CA ARG A 85 13.68 -4.66 4.30
C ARG A 85 12.50 -3.77 4.64
N THR A 86 12.62 -3.02 5.73
CA THR A 86 11.57 -2.12 6.17
C THR A 86 12.13 -0.73 6.42
N SER A 87 11.26 0.26 6.30
CA SER A 87 11.45 1.58 6.89
C SER A 87 10.48 1.69 8.07
N LYS A 88 10.47 2.83 8.73
CA LYS A 88 9.56 3.05 9.87
C LYS A 88 8.10 2.84 9.47
N SER A 89 7.73 3.25 8.28
CA SER A 89 6.32 3.26 7.86
C SER A 89 6.03 2.36 6.67
N GLY A 90 7.00 1.59 6.18
CA GLY A 90 6.79 0.79 4.99
C GLY A 90 7.62 -0.46 4.92
N VAL A 91 7.23 -1.36 4.02
CA VAL A 91 7.99 -2.56 3.69
C VAL A 91 8.44 -2.45 2.24
N LEU A 92 9.70 -2.82 1.97
CA LEU A 92 10.33 -2.63 0.68
C LEU A 92 10.44 -3.98 -0.04
N PHE A 93 10.22 -3.96 -1.35
CA PHE A 93 10.29 -5.17 -2.16
C PHE A 93 10.73 -4.81 -3.58
N THR A 94 10.91 -5.84 -4.41
CA THR A 94 11.31 -5.66 -5.81
C THR A 94 10.36 -6.46 -6.71
N PRO A 95 10.39 -6.24 -8.02
CA PRO A 95 9.59 -7.07 -8.94
C PRO A 95 9.86 -8.57 -8.80
N GLY A 96 11.10 -8.94 -8.48
CA GLY A 96 11.47 -10.34 -8.30
C GLY A 96 11.14 -10.91 -6.93
N THR A 97 10.76 -10.07 -5.98
CA THR A 97 10.44 -10.49 -4.60
C THR A 97 9.14 -9.83 -4.15
N PRO A 98 7.99 -10.21 -4.77
CA PRO A 98 6.71 -9.64 -4.37
C PRO A 98 6.35 -10.01 -2.93
N LEU A 99 5.56 -9.18 -2.29
CA LEU A 99 5.13 -9.44 -0.91
C LEU A 99 4.20 -10.66 -0.87
N PRO A 100 4.42 -11.59 0.07
CA PRO A 100 3.51 -12.73 0.23
C PRO A 100 2.09 -12.29 0.60
N ASP A 101 1.10 -13.08 0.22
CA ASP A 101 -0.29 -12.79 0.54
C ASP A 101 -0.53 -12.71 2.05
N ALA A 102 0.10 -13.59 2.81
CA ALA A 102 -0.05 -13.59 4.27
C ALA A 102 0.45 -12.28 4.88
N LEU A 103 1.60 -11.78 4.43
CA LEU A 103 2.14 -10.53 4.92
C LEU A 103 1.25 -9.35 4.53
N LEU A 104 0.79 -9.32 3.29
CA LEU A 104 -0.10 -8.28 2.80
C LEU A 104 -1.39 -8.24 3.62
N THR A 105 -2.00 -9.39 3.86
CA THR A 105 -3.21 -9.49 4.68
C THR A 105 -2.96 -9.02 6.11
N THR A 106 -1.84 -9.41 6.71
CA THR A 106 -1.49 -9.01 8.07
C THR A 106 -1.37 -7.49 8.19
N ILE A 107 -0.69 -6.85 7.23
CA ILE A 107 -0.51 -5.40 7.24
C ILE A 107 -1.86 -4.69 7.12
N LEU A 108 -2.68 -5.11 6.17
CA LEU A 108 -3.98 -4.47 5.94
C LEU A 108 -4.92 -4.64 7.13
N THR A 109 -4.95 -5.85 7.72
CA THR A 109 -5.77 -6.13 8.89
C THR A 109 -5.35 -5.27 10.07
N ALA A 110 -4.05 -5.14 10.31
CA ALA A 110 -3.54 -4.31 11.40
C ALA A 110 -3.93 -2.84 11.22
N ARG A 111 -3.82 -2.33 10.00
CA ARG A 111 -4.19 -0.94 9.72
C ARG A 111 -5.68 -0.71 9.91
N GLN A 112 -6.51 -1.62 9.41
CA GLN A 112 -7.96 -1.50 9.55
C GLN A 112 -8.38 -1.57 11.03
N ALA A 113 -7.73 -2.43 11.81
CA ALA A 113 -8.00 -2.52 13.25
C ALA A 113 -7.60 -1.24 13.97
N GLU A 114 -6.48 -0.62 13.59
CA GLU A 114 -6.03 0.63 14.16
C GLU A 114 -7.04 1.76 13.91
N ILE A 115 -7.53 1.85 12.69
CA ILE A 115 -8.53 2.86 12.34
C ILE A 115 -9.82 2.61 13.13
N ALA A 116 -10.29 1.36 13.18
CA ALA A 116 -11.51 1.01 13.88
C ALA A 116 -11.42 1.31 15.38
N ALA A 117 -10.24 1.20 15.96
CA ALA A 117 -10.01 1.49 17.38
C ALA A 117 -9.81 2.98 17.66
N GLY A 118 -9.81 3.82 16.63
CA GLY A 118 -9.58 5.25 16.80
C GLY A 118 -8.14 5.61 17.13
N ARG A 119 -7.19 4.75 16.83
CA ARG A 119 -5.76 4.97 17.12
C ARG A 119 -4.98 5.38 15.87
N ASP A 120 -5.66 5.99 14.91
CA ASP A 120 -5.04 6.41 13.67
C ASP A 120 -3.93 7.43 13.95
N THR A 121 -2.72 7.08 13.60
CA THR A 121 -1.54 7.89 13.85
C THR A 121 -1.06 8.52 12.55
N LYS A 122 -0.75 9.80 12.60
CA LYS A 122 -0.18 10.49 11.45
C LYS A 122 1.25 10.04 11.24
N LEU A 123 1.64 9.98 9.99
CA LEU A 123 3.01 9.66 9.60
C LEU A 123 3.98 10.80 9.94
#